data_8c3e2bf5bef4e3eb36cba1c09b8e5f91
#
_entry.id   8c3e2bf5bef4e3eb36cba1c09b8e5f91
#
_cell.length_a   1.000
_cell.length_b   1.000
_cell.length_c   1.000
_cell.angle_alpha   90.00
_cell.angle_beta   90.00
_cell.angle_gamma   90.00
#
_symmetry.space_group_name_H-M   'P 1'
#
loop_
_entity.id
_entity.type
_entity.pdbx_description
1 polymer ?
#
loop_
_entity_poly.entity_id
_entity_poly.type
_entity_poly.pdbx_seq_one_letter_code
_entity_poly.pdbx_strand_id
1 'polypeptide(L)'
;MKLISWNIDSLNAALTSDSARAQLSRAVIDTLVAENADIIAIQETKLSAKGPTKKHLQILEDYFPDYDNTWRSSVEPSRKGYSGTMFLYKKELTPVITYPEIGAPSTMDCEGRIITLEFDNFFVTQVYTPNAGDGLKRLLERQIWDEKYADYLAELDAQKPVLATGDYNVAHKEIDLANPSSNRRSPGFTDEERAGFTNLLTKGFTDTYRHLNGDVTGAYTWWAQRSKTSKINNTGWRIDYWLTSNRIADKVTKSDMIDSGDRQDHTPIVLEIDL
;
A
#
# COMPACT_ATOMS: atom_id res chain seq x y z
N MET A 1 16.56 2.02 9.27
CA MET A 1 15.29 1.27 9.35
C MET A 1 14.88 0.81 7.96
N LYS A 2 14.42 -0.44 7.81
CA LYS A 2 13.95 -1.00 6.53
C LYS A 2 12.48 -1.34 6.61
N LEU A 3 11.70 -0.84 5.66
CA LEU A 3 10.26 -1.02 5.62
C LEU A 3 9.83 -1.55 4.25
N ILE A 4 8.81 -2.42 4.22
CA ILE A 4 8.26 -2.98 2.99
C ILE A 4 6.75 -2.74 2.97
N SER A 5 6.20 -2.51 1.78
CA SER A 5 4.76 -2.42 1.55
C SER A 5 4.36 -3.30 0.37
N TRP A 6 3.24 -4.02 0.49
CA TRP A 6 2.77 -4.90 -0.56
C TRP A 6 1.25 -5.07 -0.54
N ASN A 7 0.60 -4.77 -1.66
CA ASN A 7 -0.77 -5.22 -1.90
C ASN A 7 -0.71 -6.69 -2.35
N ILE A 8 -1.09 -7.60 -1.44
CA ILE A 8 -1.03 -9.06 -1.68
C ILE A 8 -2.22 -9.59 -2.50
N ASP A 9 -3.22 -8.74 -2.79
CA ASP A 9 -4.52 -9.08 -3.40
C ASP A 9 -5.43 -9.97 -2.52
N SER A 10 -4.89 -10.91 -1.79
CA SER A 10 -5.61 -11.66 -0.76
C SER A 10 -4.63 -12.42 0.15
N LEU A 11 -4.37 -11.86 1.33
CA LEU A 11 -3.61 -12.57 2.37
C LEU A 11 -4.34 -13.87 2.77
N ASN A 12 -5.67 -13.80 2.90
CA ASN A 12 -6.47 -14.98 3.21
C ASN A 12 -6.21 -16.13 2.21
N ALA A 13 -6.28 -15.85 0.90
CA ALA A 13 -6.04 -16.88 -0.11
C ALA A 13 -4.56 -17.31 -0.15
N ALA A 14 -3.61 -16.38 0.00
CA ALA A 14 -2.18 -16.70 0.01
C ALA A 14 -1.83 -17.71 1.10
N LEU A 15 -2.41 -17.57 2.29
CA LEU A 15 -2.12 -18.43 3.45
C LEU A 15 -2.93 -19.74 3.47
N THR A 16 -4.11 -19.80 2.84
CA THR A 16 -5.05 -20.92 3.03
C THR A 16 -5.44 -21.67 1.76
N SER A 17 -5.09 -21.16 0.56
CA SER A 17 -5.41 -21.81 -0.72
C SER A 17 -4.22 -22.54 -1.31
N ASP A 18 -4.49 -23.62 -2.05
CA ASP A 18 -3.49 -24.38 -2.82
C ASP A 18 -3.45 -23.98 -4.31
N SER A 19 -4.13 -22.89 -4.69
CA SER A 19 -4.11 -22.38 -6.05
C SER A 19 -2.70 -21.97 -6.50
N ALA A 20 -2.42 -22.05 -7.81
CA ALA A 20 -1.14 -21.61 -8.37
C ALA A 20 -0.81 -20.14 -7.99
N ARG A 21 -1.85 -19.29 -7.96
CA ARG A 21 -1.67 -17.88 -7.53
C ARG A 21 -1.24 -17.77 -6.07
N ALA A 22 -1.84 -18.56 -5.17
CA ALA A 22 -1.45 -18.58 -3.76
C ALA A 22 -0.02 -19.09 -3.58
N GLN A 23 0.42 -20.08 -4.37
CA GLN A 23 1.81 -20.55 -4.36
C GLN A 23 2.80 -19.44 -4.78
N LEU A 24 2.49 -18.69 -5.84
CA LEU A 24 3.28 -17.54 -6.26
C LEU A 24 3.31 -16.45 -5.16
N SER A 25 2.18 -16.21 -4.48
CA SER A 25 2.14 -15.26 -3.37
C SER A 25 3.01 -15.71 -2.20
N ARG A 26 3.04 -17.02 -1.88
CA ARG A 26 3.95 -17.58 -0.84
C ARG A 26 5.43 -17.43 -1.22
N ALA A 27 5.79 -17.61 -2.50
CA ALA A 27 7.17 -17.35 -2.95
C ALA A 27 7.58 -15.89 -2.73
N VAL A 28 6.66 -14.94 -2.89
CA VAL A 28 6.92 -13.53 -2.52
C VAL A 28 7.04 -13.37 -0.99
N ILE A 29 6.20 -14.05 -0.20
CA ILE A 29 6.34 -14.04 1.27
C ILE A 29 7.72 -14.56 1.69
N ASP A 30 8.22 -15.65 1.08
CA ASP A 30 9.57 -16.15 1.34
C ASP A 30 10.65 -15.07 1.06
N THR A 31 10.48 -14.29 -0.01
CA THR A 31 11.34 -13.13 -0.31
C THR A 31 11.24 -12.07 0.80
N LEU A 32 10.03 -11.74 1.28
CA LEU A 32 9.85 -10.77 2.37
C LEU A 32 10.50 -11.25 3.68
N VAL A 33 10.45 -12.55 3.98
CA VAL A 33 11.16 -13.14 5.12
C VAL A 33 12.66 -12.93 4.99
N ALA A 34 13.22 -13.20 3.80
CA ALA A 34 14.65 -13.02 3.53
C ALA A 34 15.09 -11.54 3.61
N GLU A 35 14.22 -10.61 3.25
CA GLU A 35 14.46 -9.16 3.35
C GLU A 35 14.61 -8.69 4.81
N ASN A 36 14.04 -9.40 5.77
CA ASN A 36 14.13 -9.14 7.20
C ASN A 36 13.87 -7.66 7.58
N ALA A 37 12.80 -7.08 7.02
CA ALA A 37 12.43 -5.69 7.26
C ALA A 37 11.96 -5.45 8.71
N ASP A 38 12.11 -4.23 9.21
CA ASP A 38 11.62 -3.86 10.54
C ASP A 38 10.09 -3.82 10.59
N ILE A 39 9.46 -3.35 9.49
CA ILE A 39 8.01 -3.22 9.34
C ILE A 39 7.59 -3.68 7.95
N ILE A 40 6.49 -4.44 7.86
CA ILE A 40 5.87 -4.86 6.61
C ILE A 40 4.40 -4.44 6.62
N ALA A 41 4.01 -3.61 5.66
CA ALA A 41 2.63 -3.16 5.45
C ALA A 41 1.98 -4.01 4.35
N ILE A 42 0.82 -4.59 4.64
CA ILE A 42 0.09 -5.48 3.71
C ILE A 42 -1.29 -4.90 3.46
N GLN A 43 -1.63 -4.70 2.19
CA GLN A 43 -2.95 -4.26 1.75
C GLN A 43 -3.71 -5.42 1.10
N GLU A 44 -5.03 -5.30 1.04
CA GLU A 44 -5.97 -6.32 0.53
C GLU A 44 -5.87 -7.67 1.26
N THR A 45 -5.92 -7.63 2.58
CA THR A 45 -5.89 -8.87 3.38
C THR A 45 -7.08 -9.78 3.12
N LYS A 46 -8.24 -9.19 2.78
CA LYS A 46 -9.52 -9.90 2.51
C LYS A 46 -9.87 -10.90 3.61
N LEU A 47 -9.49 -10.59 4.84
CA LEU A 47 -9.85 -11.37 6.02
C LEU A 47 -11.33 -11.14 6.37
N SER A 48 -11.89 -12.01 7.19
CA SER A 48 -13.24 -11.81 7.75
C SER A 48 -13.28 -10.57 8.67
N ALA A 49 -14.48 -10.09 8.97
CA ALA A 49 -14.67 -9.00 9.94
C ALA A 49 -14.07 -9.31 11.34
N LYS A 50 -13.90 -10.59 11.67
CA LYS A 50 -13.26 -11.03 12.91
C LYS A 50 -11.72 -11.08 12.82
N GLY A 51 -11.17 -10.72 11.66
CA GLY A 51 -9.73 -10.73 11.40
C GLY A 51 -9.14 -12.12 11.13
N PRO A 52 -7.84 -12.30 11.38
CA PRO A 52 -7.15 -13.54 11.15
C PRO A 52 -7.66 -14.65 12.08
N THR A 53 -7.81 -15.85 11.55
CA THR A 53 -8.10 -17.06 12.32
C THR A 53 -6.84 -17.55 13.03
N LYS A 54 -7.00 -18.49 13.98
CA LYS A 54 -5.84 -19.16 14.62
C LYS A 54 -4.90 -19.78 13.59
N LYS A 55 -5.45 -20.35 12.51
CA LYS A 55 -4.64 -20.91 11.41
C LYS A 55 -3.82 -19.84 10.69
N HIS A 56 -4.43 -18.69 10.40
CA HIS A 56 -3.69 -17.56 9.79
C HIS A 56 -2.55 -17.09 10.70
N LEU A 57 -2.82 -16.91 11.99
CA LEU A 57 -1.81 -16.45 12.95
C LEU A 57 -0.68 -17.45 13.11
N GLN A 58 -0.96 -18.76 13.12
CA GLN A 58 0.06 -19.79 13.18
C GLN A 58 0.97 -19.76 11.95
N ILE A 59 0.39 -19.66 10.75
CA ILE A 59 1.17 -19.58 9.50
C ILE A 59 2.03 -18.29 9.48
N LEU A 60 1.48 -17.17 9.93
CA LEU A 60 2.25 -15.91 10.03
C LEU A 60 3.39 -16.03 11.04
N GLU A 61 3.18 -16.65 12.20
CA GLU A 61 4.24 -16.91 13.19
C GLU A 61 5.32 -17.84 12.63
N ASP A 62 4.95 -18.85 11.83
CA ASP A 62 5.90 -19.76 11.18
C ASP A 62 6.80 -19.02 10.18
N TYR A 63 6.25 -18.05 9.42
CA TYR A 63 7.00 -17.21 8.49
C TYR A 63 7.80 -16.09 9.19
N PHE A 64 7.22 -15.47 10.22
CA PHE A 64 7.70 -14.25 10.87
C PHE A 64 7.72 -14.41 12.40
N PRO A 65 8.55 -15.33 12.96
CA PRO A 65 8.52 -15.65 14.39
C PRO A 65 8.90 -14.48 15.28
N ASP A 66 9.67 -13.51 14.77
CA ASP A 66 10.14 -12.35 15.51
C ASP A 66 9.22 -11.11 15.32
N TYR A 67 8.03 -11.29 14.75
CA TYR A 67 7.11 -10.18 14.46
C TYR A 67 5.82 -10.28 15.26
N ASP A 68 5.34 -9.13 15.69
CA ASP A 68 3.94 -8.92 16.07
C ASP A 68 3.12 -8.46 14.87
N ASN A 69 1.81 -8.48 15.00
CA ASN A 69 0.91 -8.03 13.94
C ASN A 69 -0.26 -7.20 14.48
N THR A 70 -0.75 -6.33 13.63
CA THR A 70 -2.00 -5.63 13.83
C THR A 70 -2.76 -5.55 12.50
N TRP A 71 -4.08 -5.55 12.56
CA TRP A 71 -4.91 -5.65 11.37
C TRP A 71 -6.21 -4.86 11.51
N ARG A 72 -6.76 -4.43 10.38
CA ARG A 72 -8.09 -3.86 10.27
C ARG A 72 -8.81 -4.51 9.10
N SER A 73 -9.94 -5.14 9.35
CA SER A 73 -10.77 -5.77 8.32
C SER A 73 -11.97 -4.91 7.98
N SER A 74 -12.56 -5.17 6.82
CA SER A 74 -13.84 -4.61 6.43
C SER A 74 -14.95 -5.17 7.34
N VAL A 75 -15.74 -4.25 7.92
CA VAL A 75 -16.87 -4.53 8.84
C VAL A 75 -18.16 -3.92 8.33
N GLU A 76 -19.30 -4.37 8.84
CA GLU A 76 -20.60 -3.77 8.50
C GLU A 76 -20.60 -2.26 8.80
N PRO A 77 -21.22 -1.45 7.92
CA PRO A 77 -22.09 -1.80 6.78
C PRO A 77 -21.36 -2.14 5.47
N SER A 78 -20.05 -2.24 5.47
CA SER A 78 -19.27 -2.57 4.29
C SER A 78 -19.30 -4.06 3.93
N ARG A 79 -18.81 -4.39 2.75
CA ARG A 79 -18.77 -5.75 2.21
C ARG A 79 -17.80 -6.63 3.00
N LYS A 80 -18.23 -7.85 3.37
CA LYS A 80 -17.40 -8.84 4.06
C LYS A 80 -16.32 -9.45 3.15
N GLY A 81 -15.14 -9.75 3.71
CA GLY A 81 -14.04 -10.37 2.96
C GLY A 81 -13.51 -9.50 1.81
N TYR A 82 -13.48 -8.20 2.02
CA TYR A 82 -13.11 -7.19 1.06
C TYR A 82 -12.08 -6.24 1.68
N SER A 83 -11.18 -5.64 0.88
CA SER A 83 -10.21 -4.68 1.40
C SER A 83 -9.39 -5.22 2.59
N GLY A 84 -9.19 -4.42 3.61
CA GLY A 84 -8.45 -4.78 4.82
C GLY A 84 -6.95 -4.57 4.69
N THR A 85 -6.33 -4.19 5.80
CA THR A 85 -4.89 -3.94 5.91
C THR A 85 -4.31 -4.64 7.13
N MET A 86 -3.00 -4.90 7.12
CA MET A 86 -2.25 -5.51 8.21
C MET A 86 -0.84 -4.92 8.25
N PHE A 87 -0.31 -4.69 9.45
CA PHE A 87 1.12 -4.55 9.67
C PHE A 87 1.69 -5.79 10.35
N LEU A 88 2.88 -6.20 9.91
CA LEU A 88 3.81 -7.03 10.65
C LEU A 88 4.98 -6.12 11.06
N TYR A 89 5.41 -6.18 12.30
CA TYR A 89 6.53 -5.37 12.81
C TYR A 89 7.32 -6.16 13.85
N LYS A 90 8.63 -5.95 13.91
CA LYS A 90 9.49 -6.68 14.86
C LYS A 90 9.02 -6.46 16.30
N LYS A 91 9.05 -7.52 17.11
CA LYS A 91 8.53 -7.53 18.50
C LYS A 91 9.22 -6.52 19.42
N GLU A 92 10.47 -6.15 19.14
CA GLU A 92 11.17 -5.07 19.87
C GLU A 92 10.63 -3.67 19.56
N LEU A 93 9.89 -3.50 18.47
CA LEU A 93 9.21 -2.26 18.15
C LEU A 93 7.86 -2.25 18.89
N THR A 94 7.64 -1.25 19.72
CA THR A 94 6.44 -1.15 20.56
C THR A 94 5.60 0.09 20.18
N PRO A 95 5.03 0.15 18.94
CA PRO A 95 4.25 1.31 18.52
C PRO A 95 2.94 1.42 19.26
N VAL A 96 2.44 2.66 19.42
CA VAL A 96 1.02 2.88 19.69
C VAL A 96 0.25 2.71 18.38
N ILE A 97 -0.77 1.86 18.37
CA ILE A 97 -1.52 1.50 17.18
C ILE A 97 -2.82 2.26 17.15
N THR A 98 -3.12 2.89 16.02
CA THR A 98 -4.41 3.56 15.79
C THR A 98 -5.07 3.09 14.50
N TYR A 99 -6.40 3.10 14.51
CA TYR A 99 -7.26 2.72 13.39
C TYR A 99 -8.11 3.94 13.02
N PRO A 100 -7.55 4.89 12.26
CA PRO A 100 -8.20 6.17 12.00
C PRO A 100 -9.46 6.03 11.16
N GLU A 101 -10.45 6.86 11.47
CA GLU A 101 -11.58 7.20 10.61
C GLU A 101 -11.39 8.64 10.15
N ILE A 102 -11.35 8.84 8.84
CA ILE A 102 -11.01 10.14 8.24
C ILE A 102 -12.25 10.94 7.81
N GLY A 103 -13.44 10.44 8.10
CA GLY A 103 -14.69 11.00 7.59
C GLY A 103 -14.88 10.72 6.10
N ALA A 104 -14.43 9.53 5.68
CA ALA A 104 -14.50 9.10 4.29
C ALA A 104 -15.94 8.84 3.83
N PRO A 105 -16.25 9.03 2.54
CA PRO A 105 -17.60 8.84 2.02
C PRO A 105 -18.05 7.38 2.05
N SER A 106 -19.37 7.18 2.02
CA SER A 106 -20.01 5.85 1.98
C SER A 106 -19.56 4.94 3.14
N THR A 107 -19.03 3.75 2.83
CA THR A 107 -18.57 2.77 3.80
C THR A 107 -17.05 2.74 3.97
N MET A 108 -16.32 3.67 3.38
CA MET A 108 -14.86 3.57 3.24
C MET A 108 -14.12 3.55 4.58
N ASP A 109 -14.60 4.26 5.61
CA ASP A 109 -14.02 4.17 6.96
C ASP A 109 -14.24 2.80 7.62
N CYS A 110 -15.25 2.04 7.17
CA CYS A 110 -15.54 0.69 7.65
C CYS A 110 -14.81 -0.41 6.86
N GLU A 111 -14.01 -0.07 5.83
CA GLU A 111 -13.39 -1.03 4.93
C GLU A 111 -11.98 -1.47 5.35
N GLY A 112 -11.51 -1.01 6.51
CA GLY A 112 -10.20 -1.41 7.05
C GLY A 112 -9.02 -0.93 6.22
N ARG A 113 -9.09 0.31 5.69
CA ARG A 113 -8.15 0.84 4.68
C ARG A 113 -6.92 1.52 5.24
N ILE A 114 -6.92 1.94 6.51
CA ILE A 114 -5.82 2.69 7.12
C ILE A 114 -5.49 2.10 8.48
N ILE A 115 -4.20 1.93 8.76
CA ILE A 115 -3.64 1.68 10.09
C ILE A 115 -2.46 2.60 10.26
N THR A 116 -2.29 3.17 11.45
CA THR A 116 -1.13 4.00 11.79
C THR A 116 -0.43 3.45 13.01
N LEU A 117 0.90 3.32 12.92
CA LEU A 117 1.82 3.01 13.99
C LEU A 117 2.50 4.31 14.43
N GLU A 118 2.36 4.67 15.69
CA GLU A 118 3.03 5.83 16.28
C GLU A 118 4.26 5.37 17.08
N PHE A 119 5.40 5.95 16.77
CA PHE A 119 6.65 5.84 17.50
C PHE A 119 6.97 7.17 18.20
N ASP A 120 7.99 7.18 19.05
CA ASP A 120 8.36 8.39 19.80
C ASP A 120 8.61 9.60 18.90
N ASN A 121 9.28 9.40 17.77
CA ASN A 121 9.76 10.47 16.91
C ASN A 121 9.14 10.52 15.50
N PHE A 122 8.30 9.57 15.11
CA PHE A 122 7.69 9.50 13.79
C PHE A 122 6.43 8.63 13.77
N PHE A 123 5.66 8.74 12.70
CA PHE A 123 4.56 7.85 12.37
C PHE A 123 4.89 6.97 11.16
N VAL A 124 4.38 5.74 11.15
CA VAL A 124 4.27 4.90 9.95
C VAL A 124 2.79 4.62 9.71
N THR A 125 2.27 5.05 8.57
CA THR A 125 0.87 4.80 8.20
C THR A 125 0.78 4.08 6.86
N GLN A 126 -0.16 3.16 6.74
CA GLN A 126 -0.46 2.51 5.47
C GLN A 126 -1.87 2.81 5.01
N VAL A 127 -2.06 2.78 3.69
CA VAL A 127 -3.35 2.99 3.05
C VAL A 127 -3.60 1.96 1.94
N TYR A 128 -4.84 1.53 1.83
CA TYR A 128 -5.40 0.92 0.63
C TYR A 128 -6.48 1.85 0.07
N THR A 129 -6.08 2.70 -0.86
CA THR A 129 -6.95 3.73 -1.44
C THR A 129 -8.06 3.11 -2.27
N PRO A 130 -9.32 3.54 -2.14
CA PRO A 130 -10.42 3.02 -2.96
C PRO A 130 -10.22 3.34 -4.44
N ASN A 131 -10.45 2.34 -5.30
CA ASN A 131 -10.44 2.52 -6.75
C ASN A 131 -11.69 3.25 -7.22
N ALA A 132 -11.58 4.11 -8.25
CA ALA A 132 -12.72 4.85 -8.82
C ALA A 132 -13.77 3.95 -9.50
N GLY A 133 -13.43 2.67 -9.75
CA GLY A 133 -14.32 1.62 -10.25
C GLY A 133 -14.62 1.72 -11.75
N ASP A 134 -15.16 0.64 -12.27
CA ASP A 134 -15.51 0.54 -13.69
C ASP A 134 -16.44 1.67 -14.11
N GLY A 135 -16.12 2.33 -15.23
CA GLY A 135 -16.87 3.48 -15.73
C GLY A 135 -16.78 4.72 -14.82
N LEU A 136 -15.79 4.76 -13.90
CA LEU A 136 -15.55 5.88 -12.99
C LEU A 136 -16.74 6.20 -12.06
N LYS A 137 -17.57 5.22 -11.77
CA LYS A 137 -18.80 5.38 -10.98
C LYS A 137 -18.56 5.87 -9.55
N ARG A 138 -17.37 5.69 -9.02
CA ARG A 138 -16.96 6.14 -7.68
C ARG A 138 -15.98 7.32 -7.70
N LEU A 139 -15.78 7.98 -8.84
CA LEU A 139 -14.77 9.04 -8.98
C LEU A 139 -15.01 10.21 -8.02
N LEU A 140 -16.27 10.63 -7.83
CA LEU A 140 -16.60 11.71 -6.87
C LEU A 140 -16.30 11.32 -5.43
N GLU A 141 -16.62 10.08 -5.03
CA GLU A 141 -16.27 9.56 -3.70
C GLU A 141 -14.74 9.46 -3.52
N ARG A 142 -14.03 9.05 -4.59
CA ARG A 142 -12.57 8.98 -4.59
C ARG A 142 -11.94 10.37 -4.40
N GLN A 143 -12.45 11.41 -5.01
CA GLN A 143 -11.96 12.78 -4.79
C GLN A 143 -12.13 13.24 -3.34
N ILE A 144 -13.28 12.93 -2.73
CA ILE A 144 -13.51 13.22 -1.29
C ILE A 144 -12.54 12.43 -0.43
N TRP A 145 -12.33 11.13 -0.73
CA TRP A 145 -11.34 10.30 -0.05
C TRP A 145 -9.95 10.91 -0.14
N ASP A 146 -9.49 11.30 -1.33
CA ASP A 146 -8.16 11.83 -1.55
C ASP A 146 -7.91 13.10 -0.73
N GLU A 147 -8.89 14.01 -0.65
CA GLU A 147 -8.83 15.22 0.18
C GLU A 147 -8.73 14.86 1.67
N LYS A 148 -9.63 14.00 2.16
CA LYS A 148 -9.66 13.58 3.57
C LYS A 148 -8.39 12.86 4.00
N TYR A 149 -7.84 12.00 3.14
CA TYR A 149 -6.60 11.31 3.44
C TYR A 149 -5.39 12.25 3.43
N ALA A 150 -5.33 13.21 2.50
CA ALA A 150 -4.29 14.23 2.48
C ALA A 150 -4.33 15.12 3.73
N ASP A 151 -5.52 15.50 4.22
CA ASP A 151 -5.69 16.24 5.47
C ASP A 151 -5.22 15.41 6.67
N TYR A 152 -5.61 14.14 6.74
CA TYR A 152 -5.15 13.23 7.78
C TYR A 152 -3.62 13.12 7.85
N LEU A 153 -2.95 12.94 6.71
CA LEU A 153 -1.48 12.91 6.68
C LEU A 153 -0.86 14.24 7.13
N ALA A 154 -1.43 15.37 6.76
CA ALA A 154 -0.97 16.68 7.18
C ALA A 154 -1.13 16.90 8.71
N GLU A 155 -2.22 16.40 9.30
CA GLU A 155 -2.44 16.42 10.75
C GLU A 155 -1.41 15.58 11.52
N LEU A 156 -1.03 14.42 10.98
CA LEU A 156 0.06 13.62 11.54
C LEU A 156 1.40 14.36 11.41
N ASP A 157 1.69 14.90 10.21
CA ASP A 157 2.95 15.60 9.96
C ASP A 157 3.13 16.85 10.80
N ALA A 158 2.04 17.52 11.19
CA ALA A 158 2.08 18.64 12.12
C ALA A 158 2.59 18.24 13.53
N GLN A 159 2.53 16.97 13.89
CA GLN A 159 2.95 16.45 15.19
C GLN A 159 4.36 15.83 15.12
N LYS A 160 4.58 14.91 14.20
CA LYS A 160 5.84 14.16 14.00
C LYS A 160 6.01 13.85 12.51
N PRO A 161 7.26 13.62 12.03
CA PRO A 161 7.49 13.15 10.68
C PRO A 161 6.70 11.87 10.36
N VAL A 162 6.25 11.74 9.14
CA VAL A 162 5.41 10.62 8.67
C VAL A 162 6.11 9.84 7.57
N LEU A 163 6.06 8.51 7.67
CA LEU A 163 6.29 7.56 6.59
C LEU A 163 4.93 7.01 6.18
N ALA A 164 4.47 7.32 4.97
CA ALA A 164 3.18 6.85 4.46
C ALA A 164 3.39 5.91 3.27
N THR A 165 2.66 4.79 3.27
CA THR A 165 2.81 3.79 2.21
C THR A 165 1.49 3.13 1.87
N GLY A 166 1.47 2.41 0.76
CA GLY A 166 0.39 1.54 0.35
C GLY A 166 0.08 1.60 -1.13
N ASP A 167 -1.06 1.03 -1.47
CA ASP A 167 -1.67 1.13 -2.79
C ASP A 167 -2.53 2.40 -2.84
N TYR A 168 -2.04 3.39 -3.57
CA TYR A 168 -2.73 4.67 -3.77
C TYR A 168 -3.73 4.62 -4.94
N ASN A 169 -3.78 3.52 -5.68
CA ASN A 169 -4.66 3.36 -6.84
C ASN A 169 -4.61 4.56 -7.82
N VAL A 170 -3.41 5.11 -8.03
CA VAL A 170 -3.17 6.20 -8.98
C VAL A 170 -1.73 6.17 -9.50
N ALA A 171 -1.57 6.24 -10.82
CA ALA A 171 -0.31 6.61 -11.46
C ALA A 171 -0.26 8.14 -11.56
N HIS A 172 0.71 8.77 -10.88
CA HIS A 172 0.73 10.24 -10.71
C HIS A 172 1.00 10.97 -12.02
N LYS A 173 2.05 10.58 -12.73
CA LYS A 173 2.51 11.22 -13.97
C LYS A 173 2.45 10.27 -15.15
N GLU A 174 2.58 10.79 -16.37
CA GLU A 174 2.61 9.97 -17.58
C GLU A 174 3.76 8.95 -17.59
N ILE A 175 4.88 9.24 -16.92
CA ILE A 175 5.99 8.33 -16.75
C ILE A 175 5.68 7.13 -15.84
N ASP A 176 4.61 7.22 -15.03
CA ASP A 176 4.23 6.20 -14.05
C ASP A 176 3.35 5.08 -14.63
N LEU A 177 3.10 5.08 -15.95
CA LEU A 177 2.42 3.97 -16.63
C LEU A 177 2.88 3.80 -18.08
N ALA A 178 2.72 2.58 -18.61
CA ALA A 178 3.22 2.21 -19.93
C ALA A 178 2.48 2.90 -21.10
N ASN A 179 1.19 3.16 -21.01
CA ASN A 179 0.37 3.66 -22.10
C ASN A 179 -0.51 4.85 -21.66
N PRO A 180 0.08 6.02 -21.34
CA PRO A 180 -0.67 7.13 -20.75
C PRO A 180 -1.77 7.68 -21.66
N SER A 181 -1.53 7.82 -22.96
CA SER A 181 -2.50 8.40 -23.89
C SER A 181 -3.81 7.62 -23.98
N SER A 182 -3.76 6.30 -23.93
CA SER A 182 -4.95 5.42 -23.99
C SER A 182 -5.64 5.24 -22.65
N ASN A 183 -5.04 5.69 -21.53
CA ASN A 183 -5.54 5.47 -20.19
C ASN A 183 -6.03 6.74 -19.46
N ARG A 184 -6.11 7.90 -20.14
CA ARG A 184 -6.47 9.19 -19.50
C ARG A 184 -7.80 9.18 -18.75
N ARG A 185 -8.73 8.30 -19.09
CA ARG A 185 -10.02 8.13 -18.42
C ARG A 185 -10.20 6.73 -17.82
N SER A 186 -9.10 6.03 -17.58
CA SER A 186 -9.10 4.78 -16.83
C SER A 186 -9.04 5.06 -15.31
N PRO A 187 -9.70 4.26 -14.46
CA PRO A 187 -9.50 4.32 -13.01
C PRO A 187 -8.01 4.24 -12.66
N GLY A 188 -7.55 5.14 -11.80
CA GLY A 188 -6.12 5.26 -11.44
C GLY A 188 -5.29 6.17 -12.35
N PHE A 189 -5.88 6.73 -13.44
CA PHE A 189 -5.18 7.71 -14.27
C PHE A 189 -6.09 8.82 -14.82
N THR A 190 -7.15 9.16 -14.09
CA THR A 190 -7.95 10.36 -14.38
C THR A 190 -7.22 11.61 -13.95
N ASP A 191 -7.54 12.75 -14.54
CA ASP A 191 -6.96 14.04 -14.14
C ASP A 191 -7.33 14.37 -12.69
N GLU A 192 -8.53 13.98 -12.24
CA GLU A 192 -9.03 14.16 -10.88
C GLU A 192 -8.20 13.37 -9.84
N GLU A 193 -7.95 12.07 -10.08
CA GLU A 193 -7.14 11.23 -9.18
C GLU A 193 -5.69 11.71 -9.12
N ARG A 194 -5.09 12.08 -10.25
CA ARG A 194 -3.75 12.66 -10.35
C ARG A 194 -3.64 14.00 -9.62
N ALA A 195 -4.67 14.86 -9.74
CA ALA A 195 -4.74 16.13 -9.02
C ALA A 195 -4.85 15.89 -7.50
N GLY A 196 -5.62 14.90 -7.06
CA GLY A 196 -5.72 14.49 -5.66
C GLY A 196 -4.37 14.05 -5.09
N PHE A 197 -3.59 13.26 -5.82
CA PHE A 197 -2.25 12.85 -5.40
C PHE A 197 -1.27 14.04 -5.41
N THR A 198 -1.35 14.95 -6.38
CA THR A 198 -0.57 16.20 -6.38
C THR A 198 -0.89 17.04 -5.15
N ASN A 199 -2.18 17.20 -4.81
CA ASN A 199 -2.61 17.91 -3.60
C ASN A 199 -1.99 17.29 -2.34
N LEU A 200 -1.99 15.95 -2.22
CA LEU A 200 -1.36 15.25 -1.10
C LEU A 200 0.13 15.60 -0.99
N LEU A 201 0.88 15.55 -2.09
CA LEU A 201 2.30 15.90 -2.07
C LEU A 201 2.53 17.36 -1.68
N THR A 202 1.68 18.29 -2.14
CA THR A 202 1.81 19.73 -1.78
C THR A 202 1.56 20.02 -0.31
N LYS A 203 0.94 19.10 0.44
CA LYS A 203 0.77 19.20 1.89
C LYS A 203 2.03 18.87 2.70
N GLY A 204 3.15 18.65 2.05
CA GLY A 204 4.45 18.47 2.73
C GLY A 204 5.05 17.08 2.58
N PHE A 205 4.70 16.35 1.51
CA PHE A 205 5.17 14.97 1.28
C PHE A 205 5.99 14.84 0.00
N THR A 206 6.97 13.94 0.07
CA THR A 206 7.88 13.59 -1.03
C THR A 206 7.63 12.16 -1.48
N ASP A 207 7.47 11.92 -2.79
CA ASP A 207 7.55 10.61 -3.43
C ASP A 207 9.00 10.13 -3.39
N THR A 208 9.30 9.18 -2.52
CA THR A 208 10.67 8.76 -2.22
C THR A 208 11.36 8.10 -3.41
N TYR A 209 10.60 7.37 -4.23
CA TYR A 209 11.16 6.74 -5.43
C TYR A 209 11.65 7.80 -6.43
N ARG A 210 10.81 8.80 -6.72
CA ARG A 210 11.18 9.89 -7.63
C ARG A 210 12.25 10.81 -7.06
N HIS A 211 12.27 10.98 -5.74
CA HIS A 211 13.30 11.76 -5.05
C HIS A 211 14.71 11.15 -5.25
N LEU A 212 14.84 9.84 -5.09
CA LEU A 212 16.13 9.15 -5.21
C LEU A 212 16.50 8.78 -6.64
N ASN A 213 15.55 8.32 -7.45
CA ASN A 213 15.83 7.72 -8.75
C ASN A 213 15.52 8.66 -9.91
N GLY A 214 14.86 9.80 -9.69
CA GLY A 214 14.48 10.73 -10.74
C GLY A 214 13.45 10.15 -11.72
N ASP A 215 13.51 10.60 -12.97
CA ASP A 215 12.54 10.28 -14.03
C ASP A 215 12.92 8.97 -14.77
N VAL A 216 13.11 7.89 -14.02
CA VAL A 216 13.32 6.55 -14.60
C VAL A 216 12.01 6.04 -15.20
N THR A 217 12.05 5.64 -16.48
CA THR A 217 10.91 5.04 -17.19
C THR A 217 10.83 3.54 -16.93
N GLY A 218 9.61 2.97 -17.06
CA GLY A 218 9.40 1.53 -16.93
C GLY A 218 9.48 0.99 -15.49
N ALA A 219 9.52 1.88 -14.51
CA ALA A 219 9.47 1.53 -13.09
C ALA A 219 8.01 1.41 -12.64
N TYR A 220 7.50 0.19 -12.58
CA TYR A 220 6.10 -0.09 -12.28
C TYR A 220 5.97 -1.02 -11.08
N THR A 221 4.83 -0.90 -10.37
CA THR A 221 4.52 -1.71 -9.19
C THR A 221 3.35 -2.65 -9.42
N TRP A 222 2.58 -2.44 -10.51
CA TRP A 222 1.38 -3.20 -10.82
C TRP A 222 1.28 -3.55 -12.30
N TRP A 223 0.78 -4.74 -12.60
CA TRP A 223 0.48 -5.25 -13.95
C TRP A 223 -0.87 -5.94 -13.98
N ALA A 224 -1.67 -5.70 -15.03
CA ALA A 224 -3.02 -6.25 -15.14
C ALA A 224 -3.02 -7.78 -15.02
N GLN A 225 -3.66 -8.31 -13.98
CA GLN A 225 -3.75 -9.74 -13.68
C GLN A 225 -4.38 -10.56 -14.80
N ARG A 226 -5.33 -9.98 -15.52
CA ARG A 226 -6.04 -10.64 -16.63
C ARG A 226 -5.19 -10.79 -17.89
N SER A 227 -4.08 -10.10 -18.00
CA SER A 227 -3.16 -10.15 -19.13
C SER A 227 -1.95 -11.01 -18.76
N LYS A 228 -1.83 -12.19 -19.35
CA LYS A 228 -0.70 -13.12 -19.12
C LYS A 228 0.67 -12.55 -19.52
N THR A 229 0.69 -11.51 -20.33
CA THR A 229 1.91 -10.92 -20.89
C THR A 229 2.21 -9.52 -20.36
N SER A 230 1.35 -8.92 -19.56
CA SER A 230 1.54 -7.53 -19.11
C SER A 230 2.83 -7.32 -18.35
N LYS A 231 3.19 -8.23 -17.43
CA LYS A 231 4.44 -8.16 -16.68
C LYS A 231 5.65 -8.49 -17.56
N ILE A 232 5.57 -9.51 -18.41
CA ILE A 232 6.65 -9.90 -19.34
C ILE A 232 6.99 -8.75 -20.28
N ASN A 233 5.98 -8.04 -20.78
CA ASN A 233 6.15 -6.89 -21.67
C ASN A 233 6.36 -5.57 -20.92
N ASN A 234 6.41 -5.62 -19.59
CA ASN A 234 6.45 -4.47 -18.71
C ASN A 234 5.37 -3.40 -19.03
N THR A 235 4.14 -3.84 -19.34
CA THR A 235 2.99 -2.96 -19.56
C THR A 235 2.29 -2.74 -18.22
N GLY A 236 2.93 -1.97 -17.37
CA GLY A 236 2.56 -1.78 -15.97
C GLY A 236 2.28 -0.34 -15.58
N TRP A 237 1.95 -0.16 -14.32
CA TRP A 237 1.65 1.10 -13.66
C TRP A 237 2.39 1.17 -12.33
N ARG A 238 2.86 2.34 -11.92
CA ARG A 238 3.36 2.62 -10.57
C ARG A 238 2.23 3.27 -9.78
N ILE A 239 1.61 2.49 -8.90
CA ILE A 239 0.45 2.89 -8.09
C ILE A 239 0.65 2.65 -6.60
N ASP A 240 1.72 1.98 -6.23
CA ASP A 240 2.17 1.79 -4.86
C ASP A 240 3.33 2.73 -4.56
N TYR A 241 3.31 3.38 -3.39
CA TYR A 241 4.28 4.43 -3.05
C TYR A 241 4.77 4.32 -1.62
N TRP A 242 6.01 4.76 -1.40
CA TRP A 242 6.49 5.29 -0.14
C TRP A 242 6.56 6.81 -0.24
N LEU A 243 5.89 7.49 0.69
CA LEU A 243 5.94 8.94 0.87
C LEU A 243 6.56 9.23 2.21
N THR A 244 7.35 10.29 2.29
CA THR A 244 7.88 10.80 3.56
C THR A 244 7.54 12.27 3.74
N SER A 245 7.44 12.72 4.99
CA SER A 245 7.47 14.16 5.27
C SER A 245 8.69 14.80 4.61
N ASN A 246 8.53 15.95 3.97
CA ASN A 246 9.61 16.66 3.26
C ASN A 246 10.86 16.86 4.12
N ARG A 247 10.67 17.14 5.43
CA ARG A 247 11.78 17.42 6.37
C ARG A 247 12.67 16.22 6.69
N ILE A 248 12.28 15.00 6.29
CA ILE A 248 13.09 13.79 6.45
C ILE A 248 13.39 13.07 5.11
N ALA A 249 13.03 13.66 3.98
CA ALA A 249 13.23 13.06 2.67
C ALA A 249 14.71 12.76 2.38
N ASP A 250 15.62 13.63 2.81
CA ASP A 250 17.07 13.45 2.62
C ASP A 250 17.67 12.32 3.48
N LYS A 251 16.90 11.76 4.42
CA LYS A 251 17.30 10.59 5.21
C LYS A 251 16.99 9.26 4.52
N VAL A 252 16.25 9.29 3.42
CA VAL A 252 15.94 8.09 2.64
C VAL A 252 17.19 7.64 1.89
N THR A 253 17.61 6.40 2.12
CA THR A 253 18.81 5.82 1.52
C THR A 253 18.48 4.83 0.41
N LYS A 254 17.26 4.27 0.40
CA LYS A 254 16.76 3.40 -0.65
C LYS A 254 15.24 3.54 -0.78
N SER A 255 14.77 3.59 -2.01
CA SER A 255 13.35 3.46 -2.37
C SER A 255 13.28 2.73 -3.70
N ASP A 256 12.75 1.49 -3.71
CA ASP A 256 12.80 0.60 -4.86
C ASP A 256 11.65 -0.44 -4.84
N MET A 257 11.55 -1.22 -5.92
CA MET A 257 10.66 -2.38 -6.04
C MET A 257 11.43 -3.67 -5.73
N ILE A 258 10.76 -4.62 -5.08
CA ILE A 258 11.28 -5.98 -4.86
C ILE A 258 10.71 -6.87 -5.96
N ASP A 259 11.55 -7.66 -6.60
CA ASP A 259 11.09 -8.58 -7.64
C ASP A 259 10.12 -9.63 -7.06
N SER A 260 8.93 -9.70 -7.63
CA SER A 260 7.90 -10.69 -7.28
C SER A 260 7.88 -11.91 -8.22
N GLY A 261 8.94 -12.14 -9.00
CA GLY A 261 9.04 -13.26 -9.95
C GLY A 261 7.86 -13.28 -10.92
N ASP A 262 7.26 -14.45 -11.10
CA ASP A 262 6.11 -14.63 -11.99
C ASP A 262 4.78 -14.11 -11.39
N ARG A 263 4.78 -13.64 -10.13
CA ARG A 263 3.59 -13.11 -9.47
C ARG A 263 3.20 -11.77 -10.12
N GLN A 264 2.10 -11.77 -10.86
CA GLN A 264 1.47 -10.57 -11.38
C GLN A 264 0.55 -9.92 -10.34
N ASP A 265 0.04 -8.76 -10.70
CA ASP A 265 -0.65 -7.77 -9.94
C ASP A 265 0.38 -6.84 -9.28
N HIS A 266 0.41 -6.68 -7.97
CA HIS A 266 1.41 -5.81 -7.35
C HIS A 266 2.72 -6.53 -7.01
N THR A 267 3.83 -5.79 -7.10
CA THR A 267 5.12 -6.17 -6.53
C THR A 267 5.35 -5.41 -5.22
N PRO A 268 6.07 -5.98 -4.24
CA PRO A 268 6.42 -5.23 -3.02
C PRO A 268 7.34 -4.06 -3.31
N ILE A 269 7.23 -3.01 -2.50
CA ILE A 269 8.10 -1.84 -2.51
C ILE A 269 8.84 -1.70 -1.19
N VAL A 270 10.11 -1.30 -1.24
CA VAL A 270 11.00 -1.16 -0.09
C VAL A 270 11.42 0.28 0.13
N LEU A 271 11.50 0.68 1.39
CA LEU A 271 12.09 1.92 1.86
C LEU A 271 13.19 1.60 2.87
N GLU A 272 14.38 2.19 2.71
CA GLU A 272 15.38 2.26 3.77
C GLU A 272 15.62 3.73 4.13
N ILE A 273 15.62 4.03 5.43
CA ILE A 273 15.69 5.41 5.93
C ILE A 273 16.46 5.46 7.27
N ASP A 274 17.26 6.49 7.45
CA ASP A 274 18.04 6.77 8.67
C ASP A 274 17.25 7.72 9.58
N LEU A 275 16.48 7.15 10.54
CA LEU A 275 15.65 7.88 11.50
C LEU A 275 16.30 7.93 12.88
#